data_00689ccc272380dc7c75b52122343d80
#
_entry.id   00689ccc272380dc7c75b52122343d80
#
_cell.length_a   1.000
_cell.length_b   1.000
_cell.length_c   1.000
_cell.angle_alpha   90.00
_cell.angle_beta   90.00
_cell.angle_gamma   90.00
#
_symmetry.space_group_name_H-M   'P 1'
#
loop_
_entity.id
_entity.type
_entity.pdbx_description
1 polymer ?
#
loop_
_entity_poly.entity_id
_entity_poly.type
_entity_poly.pdbx_seq_one_letter_code
_entity_poly.pdbx_strand_id
1 'polypeptide(L)'
;MKKFAKEFRISDAPQRSPKWYAERAGIPSASGLGFLFDTLRDGRTPSAKAKKYLKQLAFERKFGVTFERFQTKPMADGVFFEDFAKEVYRSDTGNSLLPAFSYVSSWFIATPDAQVIDIQAKKGLLECKIVGDETFMQMMEDGAPIEHELQTQSQLMASGYDWVDYIVVNLKTRNYFIIRVKRNNVLIKRIYERLHEPLDLPELKDIGVKQFDENLLHDFMGENNLIEEPKFIENLPF
;
A
#
# COMPACT_ATOMS: atom_id res chain seq x y z
N MET A 1 -19.14 6.37 13.95
CA MET A 1 -18.25 5.26 13.58
C MET A 1 -16.83 5.64 13.20
N LYS A 2 -16.38 6.85 13.54
CA LYS A 2 -14.95 7.27 13.47
C LYS A 2 -14.11 6.71 14.65
N LYS A 3 -14.66 5.74 15.41
CA LYS A 3 -14.00 5.16 16.60
C LYS A 3 -12.72 4.41 16.25
N PHE A 4 -12.67 3.75 15.09
CA PHE A 4 -11.50 3.01 14.66
C PHE A 4 -10.28 3.89 14.39
N ALA A 5 -10.49 5.12 13.90
CA ALA A 5 -9.40 6.05 13.65
C ALA A 5 -8.59 6.42 14.91
N LYS A 6 -9.18 6.26 16.10
CA LYS A 6 -8.49 6.52 17.38
C LYS A 6 -7.40 5.47 17.70
N GLU A 7 -7.40 4.33 17.02
CA GLU A 7 -6.41 3.27 17.20
C GLU A 7 -5.15 3.50 16.36
N PHE A 8 -5.17 4.53 15.51
CA PHE A 8 -4.06 4.86 14.62
C PHE A 8 -3.34 6.11 15.11
N ARG A 9 -2.01 6.02 15.16
CA ARG A 9 -1.16 7.20 15.23
C ARG A 9 -0.88 7.71 13.81
N ILE A 10 -0.61 8.99 13.70
CA ILE A 10 -0.14 9.58 12.45
C ILE A 10 1.39 9.49 12.45
N SER A 11 1.97 9.02 11.36
CA SER A 11 3.39 9.07 11.08
C SER A 11 3.66 10.01 9.92
N ASP A 12 4.62 10.89 10.11
CA ASP A 12 5.14 11.86 9.14
C ASP A 12 6.34 11.31 8.35
N ALA A 13 6.69 10.04 8.55
CA ALA A 13 7.78 9.40 7.81
C ALA A 13 7.53 9.52 6.31
N PRO A 14 8.46 10.14 5.54
CA PRO A 14 8.33 10.21 4.10
C PRO A 14 8.16 8.82 3.50
N GLN A 15 7.26 8.66 2.54
CA GLN A 15 7.09 7.39 1.84
C GLN A 15 8.44 6.92 1.28
N ARG A 16 8.70 5.62 1.39
CA ARG A 16 9.94 4.96 0.93
C ARG A 16 11.21 5.37 1.70
N SER A 17 11.07 6.10 2.81
CA SER A 17 12.20 6.31 3.73
C SER A 17 12.47 5.05 4.57
N PRO A 18 13.70 4.87 5.13
CA PRO A 18 13.99 3.76 6.04
C PRO A 18 13.01 3.67 7.22
N LYS A 19 12.62 4.80 7.79
CA LYS A 19 11.62 4.87 8.86
C LYS A 19 10.26 4.36 8.40
N TRP A 20 9.83 4.74 7.19
CA TRP A 20 8.56 4.30 6.63
C TRP A 20 8.52 2.78 6.38
N TYR A 21 9.63 2.21 5.88
CA TYR A 21 9.76 0.76 5.71
C TYR A 21 9.74 0.05 7.05
N ALA A 22 10.50 0.53 8.05
CA ALA A 22 10.52 -0.06 9.38
C ALA A 22 9.13 -0.09 10.05
N GLU A 23 8.32 0.96 9.86
CA GLU A 23 6.95 1.03 10.38
C GLU A 23 5.98 0.04 9.72
N ARG A 24 6.32 -0.48 8.54
CA ARG A 24 5.49 -1.40 7.74
C ARG A 24 5.87 -2.86 7.91
N ALA A 25 7.08 -3.15 8.37
CA ALA A 25 7.62 -4.52 8.39
C ALA A 25 6.71 -5.50 9.14
N GLY A 26 6.19 -6.47 8.40
CA GLY A 26 5.30 -7.52 8.93
C GLY A 26 3.91 -7.08 9.36
N ILE A 27 3.49 -5.87 8.98
CA ILE A 27 2.15 -5.33 9.25
C ILE A 27 1.34 -5.29 7.95
N PRO A 28 0.11 -5.82 7.92
CA PRO A 28 -0.78 -5.69 6.78
C PRO A 28 -0.99 -4.23 6.38
N SER A 29 -0.97 -3.95 5.08
CA SER A 29 -1.14 -2.59 4.55
C SER A 29 -2.43 -2.44 3.73
N ALA A 30 -2.90 -1.20 3.58
CA ALA A 30 -4.08 -0.89 2.78
C ALA A 30 -3.97 -1.46 1.35
N SER A 31 -2.84 -1.30 0.68
CA SER A 31 -2.59 -1.85 -0.66
C SER A 31 -2.46 -3.38 -0.70
N GLY A 32 -2.13 -4.01 0.43
CA GLY A 32 -2.06 -5.47 0.58
C GLY A 32 -3.36 -6.13 1.05
N LEU A 33 -4.35 -5.32 1.42
CA LEU A 33 -5.57 -5.82 2.05
C LEU A 33 -6.34 -6.79 1.15
N GLY A 34 -6.38 -6.54 -0.16
CA GLY A 34 -7.04 -7.44 -1.12
C GLY A 34 -6.54 -8.88 -1.01
N PHE A 35 -5.26 -9.10 -0.70
CA PHE A 35 -4.74 -10.46 -0.53
C PHE A 35 -5.29 -11.16 0.71
N LEU A 36 -5.60 -10.44 1.79
CA LEU A 36 -6.19 -11.03 3.00
C LEU A 36 -7.65 -11.45 2.81
N PHE A 37 -8.32 -10.87 1.82
CA PHE A 37 -9.68 -11.21 1.43
C PHE A 37 -9.75 -12.20 0.27
N ASP A 38 -8.61 -12.53 -0.36
CA ASP A 38 -8.54 -13.45 -1.48
C ASP A 38 -8.59 -14.90 -0.98
N THR A 39 -9.77 -15.53 -1.16
CA THR A 39 -10.05 -16.89 -0.73
C THR A 39 -10.40 -17.79 -1.91
N LEU A 40 -10.37 -19.10 -1.70
CA LEU A 40 -10.92 -20.08 -2.64
C LEU A 40 -12.46 -19.94 -2.69
N ARG A 41 -13.10 -20.73 -3.56
CA ARG A 41 -14.56 -20.71 -3.76
C ARG A 41 -15.38 -20.99 -2.51
N ASP A 42 -14.78 -21.57 -1.48
CA ASP A 42 -15.42 -21.82 -0.18
C ASP A 42 -15.55 -20.55 0.69
N GLY A 43 -14.97 -19.43 0.26
CA GLY A 43 -14.99 -18.15 0.97
C GLY A 43 -14.21 -18.15 2.29
N ARG A 44 -13.43 -19.19 2.59
CA ARG A 44 -12.71 -19.37 3.87
C ARG A 44 -11.24 -19.68 3.68
N THR A 45 -10.92 -20.61 2.78
CA THR A 45 -9.55 -21.07 2.56
C THR A 45 -8.74 -19.99 1.82
N PRO A 46 -7.61 -19.50 2.38
CA PRO A 46 -6.77 -18.53 1.71
C PRO A 46 -6.30 -19.02 0.35
N SER A 47 -6.37 -18.18 -0.67
CA SER A 47 -5.85 -18.46 -2.01
C SER A 47 -4.32 -18.61 -2.03
N ALA A 48 -3.75 -18.99 -3.15
CA ALA A 48 -2.30 -19.01 -3.33
C ALA A 48 -1.67 -17.61 -3.16
N LYS A 49 -2.37 -16.56 -3.63
CA LYS A 49 -1.92 -15.16 -3.47
C LYS A 49 -1.96 -14.72 -2.00
N ALA A 50 -3.03 -15.07 -1.29
CA ALA A 50 -3.15 -14.82 0.15
C ALA A 50 -2.03 -15.51 0.94
N LYS A 51 -1.80 -16.81 0.67
CA LYS A 51 -0.73 -17.58 1.32
C LYS A 51 0.66 -16.99 1.04
N LYS A 52 0.92 -16.50 -0.17
CA LYS A 52 2.17 -15.82 -0.51
C LYS A 52 2.33 -14.52 0.31
N TYR A 53 1.27 -13.75 0.43
CA TYR A 53 1.29 -12.52 1.24
C TYR A 53 1.50 -12.78 2.73
N LEU A 54 0.86 -13.82 3.28
CA LEU A 54 1.08 -14.23 4.68
C LEU A 54 2.53 -14.68 4.93
N LYS A 55 3.15 -15.42 3.98
CA LYS A 55 4.58 -15.77 4.06
C LYS A 55 5.48 -14.54 4.05
N GLN A 56 5.16 -13.54 3.22
CA GLN A 56 5.87 -12.27 3.21
C GLN A 56 5.80 -11.59 4.58
N LEU A 57 4.59 -11.43 5.15
CA LEU A 57 4.43 -10.83 6.48
C LEU A 57 5.18 -11.59 7.58
N ALA A 58 5.19 -12.95 7.50
CA ALA A 58 5.94 -13.77 8.44
C ALA A 58 7.47 -13.50 8.34
N PHE A 59 7.98 -13.39 7.12
CA PHE A 59 9.39 -13.07 6.86
C PHE A 59 9.74 -11.68 7.41
N GLU A 60 8.94 -10.68 7.05
CA GLU A 60 9.14 -9.29 7.50
C GLU A 60 9.14 -9.19 9.03
N ARG A 61 8.25 -9.90 9.73
CA ARG A 61 8.23 -9.95 11.20
C ARG A 61 9.47 -10.61 11.79
N LYS A 62 9.92 -11.72 11.19
CA LYS A 62 11.07 -12.47 11.68
C LYS A 62 12.36 -11.67 11.58
N PHE A 63 12.54 -10.93 10.49
CA PHE A 63 13.78 -10.22 10.19
C PHE A 63 13.73 -8.71 10.44
N GLY A 64 12.58 -8.14 10.74
CA GLY A 64 12.39 -6.71 10.98
C GLY A 64 12.57 -5.84 9.74
N VAL A 65 12.46 -6.41 8.55
CA VAL A 65 12.66 -5.75 7.26
C VAL A 65 11.42 -5.87 6.39
N THR A 66 11.16 -4.87 5.57
CA THR A 66 10.08 -4.95 4.58
C THR A 66 10.54 -5.79 3.39
N PHE A 67 9.71 -6.74 2.99
CA PHE A 67 9.94 -7.51 1.77
C PHE A 67 9.72 -6.62 0.57
N GLU A 68 10.79 -6.18 -0.09
CA GLU A 68 10.69 -5.43 -1.32
C GLU A 68 10.22 -6.35 -2.45
N ARG A 69 9.04 -6.05 -2.97
CA ARG A 69 8.52 -6.77 -4.12
C ARG A 69 9.31 -6.33 -5.34
N PHE A 70 9.63 -7.29 -6.19
CA PHE A 70 10.12 -6.99 -7.54
C PHE A 70 9.13 -6.00 -8.19
N GLN A 71 9.59 -4.78 -8.43
CA GLN A 71 8.77 -3.77 -9.10
C GLN A 71 8.64 -4.16 -10.57
N THR A 72 7.43 -4.46 -11.01
CA THR A 72 7.16 -4.58 -12.44
C THR A 72 7.24 -3.19 -13.06
N LYS A 73 7.50 -3.12 -14.38
CA LYS A 73 7.51 -1.84 -15.10
C LYS A 73 6.25 -0.99 -14.84
N PRO A 74 5.02 -1.53 -14.87
CA PRO A 74 3.82 -0.76 -14.52
C PRO A 74 3.82 -0.22 -13.08
N MET A 75 4.44 -0.91 -12.13
CA MET A 75 4.56 -0.42 -10.74
C MET A 75 5.58 0.72 -10.64
N ALA A 76 6.70 0.62 -11.36
CA ALA A 76 7.69 1.69 -11.43
C ALA A 76 7.11 2.94 -12.13
N ASP A 77 6.37 2.74 -13.22
CA ASP A 77 5.66 3.81 -13.92
C ASP A 77 4.62 4.47 -12.99
N GLY A 78 3.88 3.68 -12.20
CA GLY A 78 2.93 4.18 -11.21
C GLY A 78 3.58 5.11 -10.19
N VAL A 79 4.74 4.71 -9.66
CA VAL A 79 5.51 5.53 -8.71
C VAL A 79 6.01 6.82 -9.37
N PHE A 80 6.54 6.73 -10.59
CA PHE A 80 7.10 7.87 -11.32
C PHE A 80 6.01 8.89 -11.71
N PHE A 81 4.83 8.42 -12.13
CA PHE A 81 3.74 9.27 -12.59
C PHE A 81 2.70 9.62 -11.52
N GLU A 82 2.91 9.24 -10.26
CA GLU A 82 1.98 9.59 -9.16
C GLU A 82 1.82 11.11 -9.01
N ASP A 83 2.93 11.87 -9.09
CA ASP A 83 2.89 13.33 -9.01
C ASP A 83 2.19 13.96 -10.22
N PHE A 84 2.32 13.35 -11.41
CA PHE A 84 1.57 13.75 -12.58
C PHE A 84 0.06 13.54 -12.39
N ALA A 85 -0.36 12.40 -11.85
CA ALA A 85 -1.77 12.16 -11.55
C ALA A 85 -2.33 13.16 -10.52
N LYS A 86 -1.53 13.55 -9.52
CA LYS A 86 -1.88 14.60 -8.55
C LYS A 86 -2.06 15.96 -9.24
N GLU A 87 -1.23 16.27 -10.23
CA GLU A 87 -1.35 17.53 -10.99
C GLU A 87 -2.60 17.54 -11.87
N VAL A 88 -2.88 16.44 -12.58
CA VAL A 88 -4.13 16.26 -13.33
C VAL A 88 -5.34 16.46 -12.40
N TYR A 89 -5.32 15.84 -11.23
CA TYR A 89 -6.39 15.99 -10.24
C TYR A 89 -6.60 17.44 -9.79
N ARG A 90 -5.50 18.18 -9.47
CA ARG A 90 -5.59 19.59 -9.08
C ARG A 90 -6.17 20.46 -10.19
N SER A 91 -5.69 20.24 -11.41
CA SER A 91 -6.12 21.01 -12.59
C SER A 91 -7.61 20.82 -12.90
N ASP A 92 -8.11 19.60 -12.74
CA ASP A 92 -9.52 19.28 -13.04
C ASP A 92 -10.48 19.75 -11.93
N THR A 93 -10.10 19.56 -10.67
CA THR A 93 -11.01 19.74 -9.53
C THR A 93 -10.89 21.10 -8.85
N GLY A 94 -9.76 21.78 -9.00
CA GLY A 94 -9.43 22.97 -8.23
C GLY A 94 -9.15 22.71 -6.74
N ASN A 95 -9.11 21.46 -6.31
CA ASN A 95 -8.87 21.07 -4.93
C ASN A 95 -7.40 21.25 -4.54
N SER A 96 -7.15 21.57 -3.27
CA SER A 96 -5.80 21.64 -2.72
C SER A 96 -5.35 20.27 -2.21
N LEU A 97 -4.09 19.92 -2.48
CA LEU A 97 -3.46 18.71 -1.96
C LEU A 97 -2.42 19.05 -0.90
N LEU A 98 -2.46 18.32 0.20
CA LEU A 98 -1.46 18.33 1.25
C LEU A 98 -0.69 16.99 1.25
N PRO A 99 0.55 16.96 1.77
CA PRO A 99 1.30 15.72 1.92
C PRO A 99 0.48 14.65 2.63
N ALA A 100 0.65 13.41 2.20
CA ALA A 100 0.05 12.27 2.87
C ALA A 100 0.77 11.98 4.19
N PHE A 101 0.00 11.44 5.15
CA PHE A 101 0.53 10.81 6.35
C PHE A 101 0.25 9.31 6.31
N SER A 102 1.13 8.52 6.92
CA SER A 102 0.82 7.14 7.22
C SER A 102 -0.01 7.07 8.52
N TYR A 103 -1.10 6.33 8.47
CA TYR A 103 -1.92 5.98 9.63
C TYR A 103 -1.48 4.59 10.10
N VAL A 104 -0.83 4.52 11.27
CA VAL A 104 -0.12 3.35 11.76
C VAL A 104 -0.73 2.84 13.05
N SER A 105 -1.03 1.55 13.10
CA SER A 105 -1.34 0.80 14.33
C SER A 105 -0.40 -0.40 14.43
N SER A 106 -0.48 -1.17 15.52
CA SER A 106 0.29 -2.41 15.69
C SER A 106 -0.15 -3.55 14.76
N TRP A 107 -1.29 -3.41 14.10
CA TRP A 107 -1.92 -4.47 13.32
C TRP A 107 -2.25 -4.07 11.88
N PHE A 108 -2.16 -2.79 11.52
CA PHE A 108 -2.48 -2.31 10.18
C PHE A 108 -1.83 -0.96 9.88
N ILE A 109 -1.49 -0.72 8.60
CA ILE A 109 -0.99 0.56 8.12
C ILE A 109 -1.71 1.00 6.84
N ALA A 110 -2.06 2.27 6.78
CA ALA A 110 -2.63 2.89 5.59
C ALA A 110 -1.87 4.17 5.23
N THR A 111 -1.41 4.26 3.98
CA THR A 111 -0.75 5.45 3.44
C THR A 111 -1.49 5.84 2.17
N PRO A 112 -2.37 6.85 2.19
CA PRO A 112 -2.95 7.44 0.98
C PRO A 112 -1.90 8.26 0.23
N ASP A 113 -2.16 8.60 -1.05
CA ASP A 113 -1.20 9.35 -1.86
C ASP A 113 -1.20 10.86 -1.56
N ALA A 114 -2.33 11.39 -1.08
CA ALA A 114 -2.42 12.76 -0.57
C ALA A 114 -3.61 12.95 0.37
N GLN A 115 -3.60 14.06 1.11
CA GLN A 115 -4.79 14.62 1.72
C GLN A 115 -5.38 15.67 0.79
N VAL A 116 -6.70 15.75 0.76
CA VAL A 116 -7.45 16.72 -0.07
C VAL A 116 -8.16 17.72 0.82
N ILE A 117 -8.11 18.99 0.43
CA ILE A 117 -9.03 20.03 0.90
C ILE A 117 -9.84 20.45 -0.33
N ASP A 118 -11.12 20.12 -0.37
CA ASP A 118 -11.97 20.50 -1.49
C ASP A 118 -12.33 21.99 -1.47
N ILE A 119 -12.93 22.48 -2.55
CA ILE A 119 -13.33 23.88 -2.72
C ILE A 119 -14.34 24.36 -1.66
N GLN A 120 -14.95 23.44 -0.90
CA GLN A 120 -15.82 23.74 0.23
C GLN A 120 -15.10 23.60 1.58
N ALA A 121 -13.77 23.54 1.59
CA ALA A 121 -12.91 23.32 2.76
C ALA A 121 -13.17 21.99 3.51
N LYS A 122 -13.79 21.01 2.86
CA LYS A 122 -13.94 19.66 3.42
C LYS A 122 -12.68 18.85 3.18
N LYS A 123 -12.30 18.06 4.17
CA LYS A 123 -11.11 17.21 4.12
C LYS A 123 -11.46 15.80 3.66
N GLY A 124 -10.61 15.25 2.80
CA GLY A 124 -10.66 13.88 2.31
C GLY A 124 -9.28 13.36 1.97
N LEU A 125 -9.24 12.25 1.24
CA LEU A 125 -8.00 11.62 0.79
C LEU A 125 -7.98 11.55 -0.74
N LEU A 126 -6.80 11.32 -1.28
CA LEU A 126 -6.57 10.99 -2.69
C LEU A 126 -5.85 9.64 -2.77
N GLU A 127 -6.28 8.82 -3.72
CA GLU A 127 -5.59 7.61 -4.15
C GLU A 127 -5.43 7.67 -5.67
N CYS A 128 -4.20 7.48 -6.16
CA CYS A 128 -3.84 7.56 -7.57
C CYS A 128 -3.57 6.16 -8.13
N LYS A 129 -4.07 5.89 -9.33
CA LYS A 129 -3.74 4.68 -10.07
C LYS A 129 -3.34 5.01 -11.50
N ILE A 130 -2.15 4.56 -11.88
CA ILE A 130 -1.68 4.59 -13.26
C ILE A 130 -1.86 3.19 -13.82
N VAL A 131 -2.65 3.06 -14.87
CA VAL A 131 -3.05 1.75 -15.41
C VAL A 131 -2.86 1.67 -16.92
N GLY A 132 -2.68 0.45 -17.45
CA GLY A 132 -2.66 0.18 -18.88
C GLY A 132 -4.06 0.18 -19.50
N ASP A 133 -4.12 0.08 -20.84
CA ASP A 133 -5.35 0.19 -21.63
C ASP A 133 -6.42 -0.81 -21.21
N GLU A 134 -6.03 -2.08 -21.04
CA GLU A 134 -6.96 -3.17 -20.70
C GLU A 134 -7.59 -2.95 -19.32
N THR A 135 -6.78 -2.62 -18.32
CA THR A 135 -7.27 -2.33 -16.98
C THR A 135 -8.15 -1.07 -16.96
N PHE A 136 -7.76 -0.02 -17.70
CA PHE A 136 -8.53 1.21 -17.80
C PHE A 136 -9.91 0.96 -18.40
N MET A 137 -9.95 0.21 -19.50
CA MET A 137 -11.19 -0.18 -20.18
C MET A 137 -12.09 -1.01 -19.26
N GLN A 138 -11.54 -2.03 -18.59
CA GLN A 138 -12.28 -2.85 -17.65
C GLN A 138 -12.85 -2.02 -16.49
N MET A 139 -12.09 -1.05 -15.97
CA MET A 139 -12.57 -0.18 -14.90
C MET A 139 -13.68 0.78 -15.36
N MET A 140 -13.70 1.16 -16.63
CA MET A 140 -14.81 1.93 -17.20
C MET A 140 -16.09 1.10 -17.31
N GLU A 141 -15.99 -0.20 -17.56
CA GLU A 141 -17.13 -1.10 -17.70
C GLU A 141 -17.66 -1.59 -16.35
N ASP A 142 -16.76 -2.07 -15.49
CA ASP A 142 -17.10 -2.80 -14.25
C ASP A 142 -16.94 -1.95 -12.98
N GLY A 143 -16.34 -0.76 -13.09
CA GLY A 143 -15.94 0.06 -11.94
C GLY A 143 -14.58 -0.35 -11.34
N ALA A 144 -14.26 0.24 -10.19
CA ALA A 144 -13.00 -0.07 -9.51
C ALA A 144 -12.98 -1.52 -9.00
N PRO A 145 -11.86 -2.27 -9.17
CA PRO A 145 -11.70 -3.60 -8.62
C PRO A 145 -11.90 -3.62 -7.10
N ILE A 146 -12.39 -4.75 -6.58
CA ILE A 146 -12.70 -4.91 -5.14
C ILE A 146 -11.48 -4.64 -4.25
N GLU A 147 -10.29 -4.98 -4.68
CA GLU A 147 -9.05 -4.69 -3.94
C GLU A 147 -8.80 -3.20 -3.78
N HIS A 148 -9.18 -2.38 -4.76
CA HIS A 148 -9.08 -0.92 -4.67
C HIS A 148 -10.17 -0.34 -3.76
N GLU A 149 -11.38 -0.92 -3.76
CA GLU A 149 -12.42 -0.56 -2.80
C GLU A 149 -11.97 -0.89 -1.37
N LEU A 150 -11.43 -2.09 -1.14
CA LEU A 150 -10.87 -2.48 0.16
C LEU A 150 -9.75 -1.52 0.59
N GLN A 151 -8.85 -1.13 -0.32
CA GLN A 151 -7.78 -0.18 -0.06
C GLN A 151 -8.35 1.18 0.39
N THR A 152 -9.24 1.79 -0.39
CA THR A 152 -9.79 3.11 -0.10
C THR A 152 -10.64 3.12 1.18
N GLN A 153 -11.46 2.08 1.42
CA GLN A 153 -12.25 1.96 2.65
C GLN A 153 -11.38 1.74 3.89
N SER A 154 -10.25 1.03 3.76
CA SER A 154 -9.31 0.88 4.86
C SER A 154 -8.54 2.18 5.18
N GLN A 155 -8.23 2.99 4.17
CA GLN A 155 -7.70 4.34 4.37
C GLN A 155 -8.71 5.23 5.10
N LEU A 156 -9.99 5.16 4.73
CA LEU A 156 -11.06 5.87 5.45
C LEU A 156 -11.23 5.35 6.88
N MET A 157 -11.10 4.03 7.11
CA MET A 157 -11.11 3.45 8.45
C MET A 157 -10.03 4.09 9.33
N ALA A 158 -8.80 4.11 8.84
CA ALA A 158 -7.63 4.56 9.57
C ALA A 158 -7.59 6.08 9.79
N SER A 159 -7.96 6.85 8.79
CA SER A 159 -7.94 8.33 8.84
C SER A 159 -9.14 8.95 9.55
N GLY A 160 -10.29 8.27 9.53
CA GLY A 160 -11.57 8.82 10.00
C GLY A 160 -12.22 9.82 9.02
N TYR A 161 -11.67 10.02 7.82
CA TYR A 161 -12.30 10.87 6.80
C TYR A 161 -13.53 10.20 6.20
N ASP A 162 -14.35 10.99 5.51
CA ASP A 162 -15.65 10.55 4.99
C ASP A 162 -15.60 10.15 3.50
N TRP A 163 -14.50 10.50 2.79
CA TRP A 163 -14.35 10.21 1.37
C TRP A 163 -12.88 10.14 0.93
N VAL A 164 -12.65 9.40 -0.14
CA VAL A 164 -11.42 9.36 -0.94
C VAL A 164 -11.78 9.72 -2.37
N ASP A 165 -11.09 10.66 -2.98
CA ASP A 165 -11.12 10.79 -4.42
C ASP A 165 -10.11 9.81 -5.02
N TYR A 166 -10.59 9.00 -5.92
CA TYR A 166 -9.84 7.95 -6.56
C TYR A 166 -9.67 8.31 -8.04
N ILE A 167 -8.43 8.69 -8.40
CA ILE A 167 -8.10 9.06 -9.78
C ILE A 167 -7.41 7.90 -10.48
N VAL A 168 -7.89 7.57 -11.68
CA VAL A 168 -7.30 6.56 -12.56
C VAL A 168 -6.82 7.25 -13.83
N VAL A 169 -5.56 7.06 -14.18
CA VAL A 169 -4.92 7.67 -15.34
C VAL A 169 -4.38 6.60 -16.28
N ASN A 170 -4.69 6.72 -17.56
CA ASN A 170 -4.06 5.98 -18.63
C ASN A 170 -3.16 6.93 -19.44
N LEU A 171 -1.87 6.73 -19.32
CA LEU A 171 -0.87 7.62 -19.97
C LEU A 171 -0.87 7.47 -21.50
N LYS A 172 -1.14 6.29 -22.03
CA LYS A 172 -1.09 6.01 -23.46
C LYS A 172 -2.23 6.69 -24.21
N THR A 173 -3.45 6.55 -23.70
CA THR A 173 -4.64 7.18 -24.27
C THR A 173 -4.82 8.63 -23.84
N ARG A 174 -4.05 9.08 -22.81
CA ARG A 174 -4.16 10.40 -22.16
C ARG A 174 -5.53 10.67 -21.56
N ASN A 175 -6.19 9.61 -21.12
CA ASN A 175 -7.50 9.68 -20.48
C ASN A 175 -7.36 9.45 -18.98
N TYR A 176 -8.27 10.02 -18.23
CA TYR A 176 -8.43 9.78 -16.80
C TYR A 176 -9.90 9.87 -16.41
N PHE A 177 -10.20 9.35 -15.23
CA PHE A 177 -11.46 9.60 -14.54
C PHE A 177 -11.25 9.70 -13.04
N ILE A 178 -12.15 10.39 -12.36
CA ILE A 178 -12.13 10.57 -10.91
C ILE A 178 -13.43 10.04 -10.33
N ILE A 179 -13.34 9.20 -9.32
CA ILE A 179 -14.49 8.67 -8.58
C ILE A 179 -14.38 9.09 -7.13
N ARG A 180 -15.38 9.76 -6.57
CA ARG A 180 -15.46 10.00 -5.13
C ARG A 180 -16.03 8.78 -4.42
N VAL A 181 -15.16 8.05 -3.74
CA VAL A 181 -15.51 6.89 -2.91
C VAL A 181 -15.93 7.39 -1.54
N LYS A 182 -17.20 7.21 -1.21
CA LYS A 182 -17.74 7.57 0.11
C LYS A 182 -17.49 6.46 1.12
N ARG A 183 -17.38 6.85 2.38
CA ARG A 183 -17.21 5.95 3.51
C ARG A 183 -18.34 4.93 3.61
N ASN A 184 -18.02 3.65 3.52
CA ASN A 184 -18.94 2.53 3.71
C ASN A 184 -18.68 1.87 5.06
N ASN A 185 -19.49 2.21 6.06
CA ASN A 185 -19.30 1.73 7.41
C ASN A 185 -19.55 0.22 7.57
N VAL A 186 -20.32 -0.41 6.69
CA VAL A 186 -20.55 -1.87 6.71
C VAL A 186 -19.28 -2.59 6.25
N LEU A 187 -18.69 -2.13 5.14
CA LEU A 187 -17.45 -2.69 4.62
C LEU A 187 -16.28 -2.43 5.57
N ILE A 188 -16.17 -1.21 6.11
CA ILE A 188 -15.15 -0.87 7.12
C ILE A 188 -15.22 -1.78 8.35
N LYS A 189 -16.43 -2.10 8.82
CA LYS A 189 -16.60 -3.05 9.95
C LYS A 189 -16.07 -4.44 9.58
N ARG A 190 -16.36 -4.95 8.38
CA ARG A 190 -15.84 -6.24 7.91
C ARG A 190 -14.31 -6.23 7.77
N ILE A 191 -13.74 -5.13 7.25
CA ILE A 191 -12.29 -4.95 7.16
C ILE A 191 -11.67 -4.99 8.56
N TYR A 192 -12.24 -4.24 9.50
CA TYR A 192 -11.77 -4.20 10.89
C TYR A 192 -11.82 -5.60 11.53
N GLU A 193 -12.95 -6.29 11.42
CA GLU A 193 -13.12 -7.65 11.97
C GLU A 193 -12.09 -8.61 11.35
N ARG A 194 -11.90 -8.60 10.03
CA ARG A 194 -10.93 -9.46 9.35
C ARG A 194 -9.49 -9.18 9.77
N LEU A 195 -9.12 -7.93 10.02
CA LEU A 195 -7.78 -7.54 10.46
C LEU A 195 -7.50 -7.91 11.93
N HIS A 196 -8.56 -8.14 12.73
CA HIS A 196 -8.45 -8.59 14.14
C HIS A 196 -8.59 -10.11 14.29
N GLU A 197 -8.91 -10.83 13.21
CA GLU A 197 -8.75 -12.27 13.20
C GLU A 197 -7.27 -12.64 13.30
N PRO A 198 -6.91 -13.72 14.00
CA PRO A 198 -5.54 -14.19 14.01
C PRO A 198 -5.03 -14.41 12.58
N LEU A 199 -3.93 -13.77 12.23
CA LEU A 199 -3.24 -14.06 10.99
C LEU A 199 -2.52 -15.40 11.16
N ASP A 200 -2.97 -16.40 10.42
CA ASP A 200 -2.31 -17.72 10.35
C ASP A 200 -1.00 -17.56 9.54
N LEU A 201 -0.01 -16.95 10.19
CA LEU A 201 1.31 -16.75 9.59
C LEU A 201 2.05 -18.09 9.59
N PRO A 202 2.53 -18.54 8.44
CA PRO A 202 3.29 -19.77 8.35
C PRO A 202 4.59 -19.66 9.18
N GLU A 203 4.91 -20.70 9.91
CA GLU A 203 6.18 -20.84 10.58
C GLU A 203 7.30 -20.92 9.53
N LEU A 204 8.29 -20.04 9.66
CA LEU A 204 9.48 -20.09 8.82
C LEU A 204 10.46 -21.09 9.44
N LYS A 205 10.82 -22.12 8.67
CA LYS A 205 11.78 -23.14 9.11
C LYS A 205 13.09 -22.49 9.52
N ASP A 206 13.60 -22.88 10.67
CA ASP A 206 14.95 -22.56 11.06
C ASP A 206 15.91 -23.58 10.42
N ILE A 207 16.56 -23.16 9.35
CA ILE A 207 17.58 -23.95 8.63
C ILE A 207 19.00 -23.52 9.00
N GLY A 208 19.15 -22.89 10.16
CA GLY A 208 20.45 -22.35 10.60
C GLY A 208 20.78 -21.02 9.92
N VAL A 209 19.76 -20.20 9.64
CA VAL A 209 19.95 -18.84 9.09
C VAL A 209 20.84 -18.04 10.04
N LYS A 210 21.95 -17.51 9.51
CA LYS A 210 22.90 -16.66 10.22
C LYS A 210 22.88 -15.26 9.63
N GLN A 211 23.06 -14.28 10.50
CA GLN A 211 23.30 -12.93 10.07
C GLN A 211 24.81 -12.73 9.88
N PHE A 212 25.21 -12.11 8.78
CA PHE A 212 26.60 -11.70 8.61
C PHE A 212 26.83 -10.31 9.27
N ASP A 213 28.08 -9.98 9.53
CA ASP A 213 28.46 -8.67 10.08
C ASP A 213 28.24 -7.59 9.00
N GLU A 214 27.49 -6.55 9.34
CA GLU A 214 27.20 -5.43 8.44
C GLU A 214 28.50 -4.74 7.96
N ASN A 215 29.53 -4.69 8.83
CA ASN A 215 30.85 -4.14 8.46
C ASN A 215 31.50 -4.94 7.32
N LEU A 216 31.28 -6.25 7.29
CA LEU A 216 31.80 -7.09 6.21
C LEU A 216 31.28 -6.68 4.84
N LEU A 217 30.00 -6.33 4.76
CA LEU A 217 29.38 -5.83 3.53
C LEU A 217 29.94 -4.45 3.18
N HIS A 218 30.03 -3.57 4.15
CA HIS A 218 30.56 -2.21 3.98
C HIS A 218 32.01 -2.23 3.49
N ASP A 219 32.86 -3.06 4.08
CA ASP A 219 34.26 -3.23 3.68
C ASP A 219 34.36 -3.76 2.25
N PHE A 220 33.56 -4.78 1.92
CA PHE A 220 33.51 -5.33 0.55
C PHE A 220 33.09 -4.30 -0.48
N MET A 221 32.10 -3.46 -0.18
CA MET A 221 31.63 -2.39 -1.06
C MET A 221 32.72 -1.32 -1.26
N GLY A 222 33.40 -0.93 -0.18
CA GLY A 222 34.51 0.03 -0.22
C GLY A 222 35.68 -0.46 -1.06
N GLU A 223 36.10 -1.72 -0.89
CA GLU A 223 37.22 -2.34 -1.64
C GLU A 223 36.91 -2.45 -3.15
N ASN A 224 35.64 -2.60 -3.53
CA ASN A 224 35.22 -2.72 -4.93
C ASN A 224 34.74 -1.40 -5.55
N ASN A 225 34.94 -0.25 -4.87
CA ASN A 225 34.46 1.07 -5.30
C ASN A 225 32.95 1.13 -5.60
N LEU A 226 32.18 0.33 -4.92
CA LEU A 226 30.72 0.36 -5.00
C LEU A 226 30.23 1.48 -4.08
N ILE A 227 29.95 2.66 -4.66
CA ILE A 227 29.57 3.87 -3.92
C ILE A 227 28.07 3.80 -3.47
N GLU A 228 27.25 3.00 -4.14
CA GLU A 228 25.86 2.78 -3.79
C GLU A 228 25.69 1.35 -3.26
N GLU A 229 24.85 1.19 -2.24
CA GLU A 229 24.40 -0.15 -1.83
C GLU A 229 23.92 -0.90 -3.07
N PRO A 230 24.47 -2.09 -3.34
CA PRO A 230 24.05 -2.82 -4.53
C PRO A 230 22.56 -3.11 -4.39
N LYS A 231 21.77 -2.70 -5.37
CA LYS A 231 20.34 -3.07 -5.50
C LYS A 231 20.10 -4.58 -5.51
N PHE A 232 21.16 -5.38 -5.34
CA PHE A 232 21.15 -6.84 -5.20
C PHE A 232 20.46 -7.32 -3.93
N ILE A 233 20.42 -6.52 -2.86
CA ILE A 233 19.62 -6.86 -1.67
C ILE A 233 18.13 -6.78 -2.00
N GLU A 234 17.77 -5.95 -2.99
CA GLU A 234 16.40 -5.82 -3.53
C GLU A 234 15.97 -7.00 -4.42
N ASN A 235 16.88 -7.83 -4.92
CA ASN A 235 16.63 -8.78 -6.00
C ASN A 235 17.07 -10.24 -5.73
N LEU A 236 17.32 -10.62 -4.48
CA LEU A 236 17.57 -12.03 -4.19
C LEU A 236 16.27 -12.84 -4.43
N PRO A 237 16.27 -13.80 -5.37
CA PRO A 237 15.13 -14.68 -5.56
C PRO A 237 15.07 -15.67 -4.40
N PHE A 238 14.14 -15.45 -3.50
CA PHE A 238 13.74 -16.41 -2.48
C PHE A 238 12.34 -16.93 -2.73
#